data_6e2e4d49f7ec8208bb2bbac20b25bc0e
#
_entry.id   6e2e4d49f7ec8208bb2bbac20b25bc0e
#
_cell.length_a   1.000
_cell.length_b   1.000
_cell.length_c   1.000
_cell.angle_alpha   90.00
_cell.angle_beta   90.00
_cell.angle_gamma   90.00
#
_symmetry.space_group_name_H-M   'P 1'
#
loop_
_entity.id
_entity.type
_entity.pdbx_description
1 polymer ?
#
loop_
_entity_poly.entity_id
_entity_poly.type
_entity_poly.pdbx_seq_one_letter_code
_entity_poly.pdbx_strand_id
1 'polypeptide(L)'
;MFQYQCLNPISKVGLDGFTNDYIKTEEIEKADAILVRSASMHEMKLPENIQAIARAGAGVNNIPLQDCAEQGIVVFNTPGANANGVKEMVIAGMLLASRDIVGGVEWVKQEKDNENVGKLAEKQKKQFAGCEIKGKKLGVIGLGAIGAMVANTAIYLGMEVYGYDP
;
A
#
# COMPACT_ATOMS: atom_id res chain seq x y z
N MET A 1 26.20 7.15 20.18
CA MET A 1 25.49 5.94 19.76
C MET A 1 24.01 6.23 19.94
N PHE A 2 23.22 6.19 18.87
CA PHE A 2 21.80 6.54 18.88
C PHE A 2 20.95 5.29 19.07
N GLN A 3 19.85 5.42 19.80
CA GLN A 3 18.91 4.32 19.98
C GLN A 3 17.61 4.60 19.21
N TYR A 4 17.04 3.59 18.56
CA TYR A 4 15.76 3.72 17.88
C TYR A 4 14.78 2.61 18.28
N GLN A 5 13.50 2.96 18.33
CA GLN A 5 12.41 2.02 18.56
C GLN A 5 11.57 1.84 17.30
N CYS A 6 11.14 0.61 17.04
CA CYS A 6 10.17 0.30 15.99
C CYS A 6 8.80 0.03 16.61
N LEU A 7 7.80 0.87 16.34
CA LEU A 7 6.42 0.66 16.82
C LEU A 7 5.66 -0.39 15.99
N ASN A 8 6.17 -0.71 14.80
CA ASN A 8 5.65 -1.77 13.92
C ASN A 8 6.81 -2.60 13.38
N PRO A 9 6.54 -3.80 12.86
CA PRO A 9 7.54 -4.49 12.06
C PRO A 9 7.99 -3.64 10.87
N ILE A 10 9.27 -3.28 10.86
CA ILE A 10 9.95 -2.59 9.76
C ILE A 10 10.78 -3.62 8.99
N SER A 11 10.87 -3.47 7.68
CA SER A 11 11.63 -4.37 6.82
C SER A 11 13.08 -4.48 7.29
N LYS A 12 13.54 -5.73 7.48
CA LYS A 12 14.92 -6.02 7.90
C LYS A 12 15.93 -5.44 6.90
N VAL A 13 15.63 -5.49 5.61
CA VAL A 13 16.49 -4.90 4.57
C VAL A 13 16.76 -3.41 4.81
N GLY A 14 15.77 -2.66 5.32
CA GLY A 14 15.98 -1.25 5.68
C GLY A 14 16.80 -1.08 6.96
N LEU A 15 16.56 -1.95 7.97
CA LEU A 15 17.27 -1.88 9.24
C LEU A 15 18.74 -2.32 9.13
N ASP A 16 19.03 -3.29 8.26
CA ASP A 16 20.40 -3.77 8.00
C ASP A 16 21.30 -2.70 7.33
N GLY A 17 20.69 -1.61 6.83
CA GLY A 17 21.42 -0.44 6.34
C GLY A 17 21.94 0.50 7.44
N PHE A 18 21.54 0.32 8.68
CA PHE A 18 22.06 1.11 9.78
C PHE A 18 23.48 0.66 10.18
N THR A 19 24.33 1.64 10.49
CA THR A 19 25.67 1.38 11.03
C THR A 19 25.59 0.97 12.50
N ASN A 20 26.72 0.54 13.06
CA ASN A 20 26.83 0.21 14.49
C ASN A 20 26.60 1.40 15.45
N ASP A 21 26.45 2.61 14.90
CA ASP A 21 26.11 3.79 15.68
C ASP A 21 24.64 3.85 16.10
N TYR A 22 23.82 2.98 15.48
CA TYR A 22 22.37 2.92 15.71
C TYR A 22 22.00 1.57 16.33
N ILE A 23 21.40 1.59 17.51
CA ILE A 23 21.00 0.39 18.24
C ILE A 23 19.49 0.37 18.42
N LYS A 24 18.86 -0.76 18.08
CA LYS A 24 17.44 -0.95 18.36
C LYS A 24 17.20 -1.14 19.86
N THR A 25 16.21 -0.42 20.40
CA THR A 25 15.71 -0.59 21.76
C THR A 25 14.24 -0.94 21.78
N GLU A 26 13.80 -1.63 22.84
CA GLU A 26 12.38 -1.88 23.09
C GLU A 26 11.79 -0.91 24.12
N GLU A 27 12.63 -0.04 24.72
CA GLU A 27 12.24 0.94 25.73
C GLU A 27 12.17 2.33 25.09
N ILE A 28 10.98 2.91 25.02
CA ILE A 28 10.78 4.22 24.38
C ILE A 28 11.52 5.35 25.09
N GLU A 29 11.69 5.23 26.39
CA GLU A 29 12.39 6.20 27.23
C GLU A 29 13.90 6.30 26.91
N LYS A 30 14.44 5.29 26.23
CA LYS A 30 15.85 5.25 25.81
C LYS A 30 16.03 5.60 24.33
N ALA A 31 14.93 5.70 23.58
CA ALA A 31 15.00 5.91 22.14
C ALA A 31 15.26 7.39 21.81
N ASP A 32 16.19 7.64 20.92
CA ASP A 32 16.42 8.96 20.29
C ASP A 32 15.53 9.15 19.05
N ALA A 33 15.06 8.05 18.45
CA ALA A 33 14.21 8.07 17.25
C ALA A 33 13.17 6.94 17.25
N ILE A 34 12.07 7.17 16.53
CA ILE A 34 10.99 6.21 16.36
C ILE A 34 10.84 5.88 14.87
N LEU A 35 10.78 4.58 14.55
CA LEU A 35 10.37 4.08 13.24
C LEU A 35 8.94 3.55 13.34
N VAL A 36 8.04 4.07 12.51
CA VAL A 36 6.62 3.72 12.54
C VAL A 36 6.10 3.46 11.13
N ARG A 37 5.09 2.61 10.99
CA ARG A 37 4.36 2.39 9.73
C ARG A 37 2.89 2.75 9.89
N SER A 38 2.15 2.05 10.71
CA SER A 38 0.70 2.17 10.84
C SER A 38 0.20 2.36 12.28
N ALA A 39 1.05 2.22 13.29
CA ALA A 39 0.65 2.45 14.67
C ALA A 39 0.21 3.90 14.84
N SER A 40 -0.90 4.12 15.56
CA SER A 40 -1.33 5.45 15.97
C SER A 40 -0.45 5.96 17.10
N MET A 41 0.00 7.21 16.97
CA MET A 41 0.84 7.87 17.96
C MET A 41 0.11 9.00 18.70
N HIS A 42 -1.16 9.27 18.37
CA HIS A 42 -1.91 10.41 18.92
C HIS A 42 -2.13 10.36 20.44
N GLU A 43 -2.16 9.17 21.01
CA GLU A 43 -2.33 8.99 22.45
C GLU A 43 -1.01 8.64 23.17
N MET A 44 0.09 8.61 22.40
CA MET A 44 1.42 8.31 22.96
C MET A 44 2.01 9.55 23.62
N LYS A 45 2.48 9.39 24.83
CA LYS A 45 3.33 10.39 25.46
C LYS A 45 4.75 10.20 24.99
N LEU A 46 5.23 11.12 24.15
CA LEU A 46 6.60 11.07 23.63
C LEU A 46 7.58 11.56 24.68
N PRO A 47 8.65 10.80 25.00
CA PRO A 47 9.72 11.27 25.87
C PRO A 47 10.49 12.45 25.26
N GLU A 48 11.04 13.32 26.11
CA GLU A 48 11.77 14.53 25.69
C GLU A 48 13.06 14.24 24.89
N ASN A 49 13.59 13.03 25.00
CA ASN A 49 14.80 12.62 24.27
C ASN A 49 14.53 12.23 22.80
N ILE A 50 13.28 12.09 22.38
CA ILE A 50 12.95 11.79 20.99
C ILE A 50 13.29 13.00 20.11
N GLN A 51 14.17 12.79 19.12
CA GLN A 51 14.60 13.82 18.17
C GLN A 51 13.95 13.66 16.80
N ALA A 52 13.61 12.43 16.42
CA ALA A 52 13.08 12.14 15.09
C ALA A 52 12.05 11.01 15.09
N ILE A 53 11.07 11.14 14.20
CA ILE A 53 10.11 10.08 13.86
C ILE A 53 10.19 9.84 12.36
N ALA A 54 10.42 8.60 11.93
CA ALA A 54 10.45 8.25 10.52
C ALA A 54 9.31 7.25 10.19
N ARG A 55 8.42 7.66 9.29
CA ARG A 55 7.32 6.82 8.83
C ARG A 55 7.68 6.06 7.57
N ALA A 56 7.59 4.73 7.63
CA ALA A 56 7.64 3.87 6.46
C ALA A 56 6.30 3.93 5.70
N GLY A 57 6.05 5.03 5.00
CA GLY A 57 4.84 5.30 4.23
C GLY A 57 4.68 6.77 3.88
N ALA A 58 3.75 7.08 2.96
CA ALA A 58 3.56 8.43 2.43
C ALA A 58 2.76 9.35 3.36
N GLY A 59 1.63 8.88 3.90
CA GLY A 59 0.79 9.68 4.78
C GLY A 59 1.40 9.82 6.18
N VAL A 60 0.98 10.81 6.95
CA VAL A 60 1.45 11.06 8.33
C VAL A 60 0.30 11.24 9.32
N ASN A 61 -0.89 10.83 8.92
CA ASN A 61 -2.13 10.98 9.67
C ASN A 61 -2.18 10.19 11.00
N ASN A 62 -1.26 9.29 11.22
CA ASN A 62 -1.10 8.52 12.46
C ASN A 62 -0.07 9.13 13.42
N ILE A 63 0.53 10.29 13.08
CA ILE A 63 1.55 10.98 13.87
C ILE A 63 0.99 12.34 14.30
N PRO A 64 1.09 12.74 15.56
CA PRO A 64 0.64 14.05 16.05
C PRO A 64 1.65 15.14 15.65
N LEU A 65 1.56 15.62 14.41
CA LEU A 65 2.54 16.55 13.83
C LEU A 65 2.67 17.85 14.60
N GLN A 66 1.55 18.38 15.14
CA GLN A 66 1.58 19.62 15.92
C GLN A 66 2.39 19.44 17.20
N ASP A 67 2.12 18.37 17.95
CA ASP A 67 2.82 18.06 19.20
C ASP A 67 4.31 17.78 18.95
N CYS A 68 4.62 17.10 17.84
CA CYS A 68 6.00 16.86 17.42
C CYS A 68 6.73 18.18 17.12
N ALA A 69 6.08 19.11 16.43
CA ALA A 69 6.67 20.40 16.09
C ALA A 69 6.92 21.24 17.35
N GLU A 70 5.97 21.23 18.30
CA GLU A 70 6.12 21.97 19.59
C GLU A 70 7.25 21.41 20.45
N GLN A 71 7.51 20.10 20.36
CA GLN A 71 8.62 19.45 21.06
C GLN A 71 9.95 19.46 20.27
N GLY A 72 9.96 20.01 19.05
CA GLY A 72 11.17 20.05 18.20
C GLY A 72 11.52 18.71 17.57
N ILE A 73 10.57 17.76 17.50
CA ILE A 73 10.76 16.44 16.89
C ILE A 73 10.60 16.54 15.37
N VAL A 74 11.60 16.11 14.61
CA VAL A 74 11.53 16.08 13.15
C VAL A 74 10.78 14.86 12.67
N VAL A 75 9.79 15.03 11.78
CA VAL A 75 9.02 13.92 11.21
C VAL A 75 9.38 13.73 9.74
N PHE A 76 9.80 12.51 9.41
CA PHE A 76 10.12 12.06 8.05
C PHE A 76 9.06 11.08 7.55
N ASN A 77 8.81 11.09 6.25
CA ASN A 77 7.98 10.10 5.58
C ASN A 77 8.65 9.63 4.27
N THR A 78 8.07 8.61 3.62
CA THR A 78 8.60 8.03 2.39
C THR A 78 7.57 8.08 1.26
N PRO A 79 7.26 9.27 0.72
CA PRO A 79 6.26 9.42 -0.34
C PRO A 79 6.71 8.70 -1.61
N GLY A 80 5.78 7.99 -2.26
CA GLY A 80 6.03 7.30 -3.53
C GLY A 80 6.72 5.94 -3.43
N ALA A 81 7.28 5.57 -2.28
CA ALA A 81 8.05 4.33 -2.14
C ALA A 81 7.26 3.05 -2.52
N ASN A 82 5.95 3.01 -2.25
CA ASN A 82 5.06 1.90 -2.57
C ASN A 82 4.12 2.19 -3.76
N ALA A 83 4.29 3.31 -4.46
CA ALA A 83 3.34 3.77 -5.48
C ALA A 83 3.14 2.75 -6.61
N ASN A 84 4.22 2.12 -7.07
CA ASN A 84 4.13 1.09 -8.11
C ASN A 84 3.33 -0.13 -7.63
N GLY A 85 3.59 -0.63 -6.42
CA GLY A 85 2.84 -1.77 -5.87
C GLY A 85 1.34 -1.47 -5.71
N VAL A 86 0.99 -0.25 -5.27
CA VAL A 86 -0.42 0.18 -5.20
C VAL A 86 -1.04 0.27 -6.59
N LYS A 87 -0.35 0.85 -7.58
CA LYS A 87 -0.81 0.87 -8.98
C LYS A 87 -1.13 -0.56 -9.48
N GLU A 88 -0.23 -1.51 -9.26
CA GLU A 88 -0.42 -2.91 -9.68
C GLU A 88 -1.68 -3.52 -9.05
N MET A 89 -1.91 -3.29 -7.76
CA MET A 89 -3.11 -3.76 -7.08
C MET A 89 -4.39 -3.09 -7.61
N VAL A 90 -4.34 -1.80 -7.96
CA VAL A 90 -5.48 -1.11 -8.59
C VAL A 90 -5.80 -1.74 -9.95
N ILE A 91 -4.80 -1.98 -10.79
CA ILE A 91 -5.02 -2.61 -12.10
C ILE A 91 -5.57 -4.03 -11.93
N ALA A 92 -5.03 -4.82 -11.00
CA ALA A 92 -5.56 -6.15 -10.69
C ALA A 92 -7.03 -6.07 -10.24
N GLY A 93 -7.37 -5.13 -9.35
CA GLY A 93 -8.75 -4.91 -8.90
C GLY A 93 -9.69 -4.52 -10.03
N MET A 94 -9.26 -3.66 -10.96
CA MET A 94 -10.05 -3.27 -12.15
C MET A 94 -10.33 -4.47 -13.05
N LEU A 95 -9.38 -5.34 -13.27
CA LEU A 95 -9.55 -6.56 -14.07
C LEU A 95 -10.48 -7.56 -13.37
N LEU A 96 -10.32 -7.76 -12.05
CA LEU A 96 -11.19 -8.61 -11.24
C LEU A 96 -12.63 -8.08 -11.21
N ALA A 97 -12.82 -6.75 -11.13
CA ALA A 97 -14.15 -6.13 -11.18
C ALA A 97 -14.82 -6.25 -12.58
N SER A 98 -14.01 -6.35 -13.64
CA SER A 98 -14.52 -6.45 -15.02
C SER A 98 -14.85 -7.86 -15.43
N ARG A 99 -14.25 -8.86 -14.80
CA ARG A 99 -14.38 -10.29 -15.12
C ARG A 99 -14.48 -11.09 -13.83
N ASP A 100 -15.36 -12.08 -13.82
CA ASP A 100 -15.51 -12.95 -12.66
C ASP A 100 -14.42 -14.04 -12.59
N ILE A 101 -13.17 -13.58 -12.44
CA ILE A 101 -12.01 -14.48 -12.34
C ILE A 101 -12.08 -15.31 -11.06
N VAL A 102 -12.52 -14.71 -9.95
CA VAL A 102 -12.63 -15.40 -8.66
C VAL A 102 -13.70 -16.49 -8.72
N GLY A 103 -14.89 -16.18 -9.24
CA GLY A 103 -15.93 -17.18 -9.45
C GLY A 103 -15.51 -18.30 -10.39
N GLY A 104 -14.76 -17.97 -11.45
CA GLY A 104 -14.16 -18.97 -12.33
C GLY A 104 -13.19 -19.92 -11.61
N VAL A 105 -12.34 -19.39 -10.75
CA VAL A 105 -11.40 -20.20 -9.93
C VAL A 105 -12.16 -21.10 -8.96
N GLU A 106 -13.17 -20.58 -8.26
CA GLU A 106 -13.98 -21.37 -7.33
C GLU A 106 -14.75 -22.47 -8.05
N TRP A 107 -15.31 -22.17 -9.22
CA TRP A 107 -15.98 -23.17 -10.06
C TRP A 107 -15.01 -24.30 -10.46
N VAL A 108 -13.80 -24.00 -10.92
CA VAL A 108 -12.79 -25.01 -11.27
C VAL A 108 -12.44 -25.89 -10.09
N LYS A 109 -12.32 -25.30 -8.89
CA LYS A 109 -12.05 -26.08 -7.66
C LYS A 109 -13.19 -27.06 -7.32
N GLN A 110 -14.44 -26.63 -7.53
CA GLN A 110 -15.62 -27.48 -7.28
C GLN A 110 -15.69 -28.64 -8.27
N GLU A 111 -15.35 -28.38 -9.54
CA GLU A 111 -15.46 -29.37 -10.62
C GLU A 111 -14.17 -30.18 -10.87
N LYS A 112 -13.13 -30.04 -10.03
CA LYS A 112 -11.79 -30.63 -10.24
C LYS A 112 -11.80 -32.15 -10.44
N ASP A 113 -12.75 -32.85 -9.81
CA ASP A 113 -12.87 -34.32 -9.87
C ASP A 113 -13.91 -34.79 -10.89
N ASN A 114 -14.49 -33.88 -11.68
CA ASN A 114 -15.49 -34.20 -12.71
C ASN A 114 -14.82 -34.63 -14.01
N GLU A 115 -14.96 -35.90 -14.37
CA GLU A 115 -14.37 -36.47 -15.60
C GLU A 115 -14.81 -35.74 -16.89
N ASN A 116 -15.93 -35.03 -16.85
CA ASN A 116 -16.47 -34.29 -17.99
C ASN A 116 -16.19 -32.77 -17.88
N VAL A 117 -15.29 -32.32 -17.00
CA VAL A 117 -15.02 -30.89 -16.72
C VAL A 117 -14.76 -30.08 -17.99
N GLY A 118 -14.06 -30.62 -18.98
CA GLY A 118 -13.77 -29.93 -20.22
C GLY A 118 -15.06 -29.60 -21.03
N LYS A 119 -15.99 -30.53 -21.13
CA LYS A 119 -17.28 -30.28 -21.80
C LYS A 119 -18.16 -29.32 -21.00
N LEU A 120 -18.09 -29.41 -19.67
CA LEU A 120 -18.85 -28.56 -18.77
C LEU A 120 -18.32 -27.12 -18.84
N ALA A 121 -16.98 -26.93 -18.86
CA ALA A 121 -16.33 -25.64 -19.01
C ALA A 121 -16.80 -24.93 -20.30
N GLU A 122 -16.86 -25.63 -21.45
CA GLU A 122 -17.34 -25.04 -22.69
C GLU A 122 -18.78 -24.53 -22.60
N LYS A 123 -19.63 -25.19 -21.83
CA LYS A 123 -21.02 -24.78 -21.62
C LYS A 123 -21.12 -23.58 -20.64
N GLN A 124 -20.28 -23.55 -19.62
CA GLN A 124 -20.44 -22.64 -18.48
C GLN A 124 -19.50 -21.45 -18.53
N LYS A 125 -18.42 -21.44 -19.31
CA LYS A 125 -17.41 -20.36 -19.37
C LYS A 125 -18.00 -18.95 -19.57
N LYS A 126 -19.16 -18.83 -20.23
CA LYS A 126 -19.80 -17.55 -20.48
C LYS A 126 -20.23 -16.82 -19.23
N GLN A 127 -20.52 -17.52 -18.12
CA GLN A 127 -20.93 -16.90 -16.86
C GLN A 127 -19.80 -16.09 -16.21
N PHE A 128 -18.54 -16.41 -16.53
CA PHE A 128 -17.36 -15.74 -15.98
C PHE A 128 -16.75 -14.71 -16.95
N ALA A 129 -17.31 -14.55 -18.15
CA ALA A 129 -16.68 -13.78 -19.23
C ALA A 129 -16.50 -12.28 -18.89
N GLY A 130 -17.49 -11.67 -18.25
CA GLY A 130 -17.49 -10.24 -17.93
C GLY A 130 -17.34 -9.36 -19.17
N CYS A 131 -16.60 -8.25 -19.04
CA CYS A 131 -16.38 -7.30 -20.12
C CYS A 131 -14.92 -6.81 -20.16
N GLU A 132 -14.50 -6.32 -21.32
CA GLU A 132 -13.18 -5.67 -21.46
C GLU A 132 -13.19 -4.28 -20.83
N ILE A 133 -12.03 -3.86 -20.32
CA ILE A 133 -11.84 -2.50 -19.80
C ILE A 133 -11.50 -1.51 -20.90
N LYS A 134 -11.03 -1.96 -22.06
CA LYS A 134 -10.75 -1.14 -23.23
C LYS A 134 -11.99 -0.32 -23.64
N GLY A 135 -11.81 0.98 -23.89
CA GLY A 135 -12.88 1.90 -24.24
C GLY A 135 -13.78 2.33 -23.07
N LYS A 136 -13.55 1.81 -21.85
CA LYS A 136 -14.28 2.28 -20.66
C LYS A 136 -13.66 3.57 -20.12
N LYS A 137 -14.49 4.35 -19.43
CA LYS A 137 -14.09 5.60 -18.76
C LYS A 137 -13.62 5.31 -17.36
N LEU A 138 -12.47 5.88 -17.00
CA LEU A 138 -11.90 5.86 -15.66
C LEU A 138 -11.77 7.29 -15.12
N GLY A 139 -12.38 7.57 -13.98
CA GLY A 139 -12.12 8.79 -13.20
C GLY A 139 -11.03 8.53 -12.17
N VAL A 140 -10.02 9.40 -12.11
CA VAL A 140 -8.95 9.38 -11.12
C VAL A 140 -8.99 10.67 -10.32
N ILE A 141 -9.26 10.55 -9.02
CA ILE A 141 -9.26 11.67 -8.07
C ILE A 141 -7.95 11.63 -7.29
N GLY A 142 -7.15 12.69 -7.42
CA GLY A 142 -5.77 12.76 -6.91
C GLY A 142 -4.76 12.24 -7.93
N LEU A 143 -4.01 13.16 -8.56
CA LEU A 143 -2.99 12.85 -9.58
C LEU A 143 -1.56 12.85 -8.99
N GLY A 144 -1.43 12.58 -7.69
CA GLY A 144 -0.13 12.37 -7.06
C GLY A 144 0.59 11.11 -7.59
N ALA A 145 1.63 10.66 -6.88
CA ALA A 145 2.50 9.57 -7.33
C ALA A 145 1.75 8.29 -7.77
N ILE A 146 0.69 7.90 -7.06
CA ILE A 146 -0.11 6.71 -7.41
C ILE A 146 -1.08 7.00 -8.54
N GLY A 147 -1.89 8.07 -8.39
CA GLY A 147 -2.95 8.38 -9.36
C GLY A 147 -2.43 8.63 -10.76
N ALA A 148 -1.31 9.35 -10.92
CA ALA A 148 -0.66 9.56 -12.20
C ALA A 148 -0.19 8.24 -12.84
N MET A 149 0.38 7.32 -12.05
CA MET A 149 0.81 6.00 -12.54
C MET A 149 -0.39 5.13 -12.96
N VAL A 150 -1.49 5.15 -12.20
CA VAL A 150 -2.73 4.44 -12.54
C VAL A 150 -3.34 5.01 -13.82
N ALA A 151 -3.46 6.35 -13.92
CA ALA A 151 -4.00 7.04 -15.09
C ALA A 151 -3.22 6.67 -16.37
N ASN A 152 -1.90 6.78 -16.35
CA ASN A 152 -1.06 6.44 -17.49
C ASN A 152 -1.20 4.96 -17.87
N THR A 153 -1.20 4.04 -16.88
CA THR A 153 -1.37 2.62 -17.16
C THR A 153 -2.74 2.33 -17.77
N ALA A 154 -3.80 2.95 -17.29
CA ALA A 154 -5.16 2.78 -17.82
C ALA A 154 -5.27 3.27 -19.28
N ILE A 155 -4.57 4.37 -19.64
CA ILE A 155 -4.48 4.83 -21.03
C ILE A 155 -3.83 3.75 -21.92
N TYR A 156 -2.72 3.14 -21.48
CA TYR A 156 -2.07 2.05 -22.21
C TYR A 156 -2.95 0.81 -22.35
N LEU A 157 -3.86 0.58 -21.40
CA LEU A 157 -4.87 -0.48 -21.49
C LEU A 157 -6.08 -0.10 -22.36
N GLY A 158 -6.04 1.08 -23.01
CA GLY A 158 -7.04 1.55 -23.95
C GLY A 158 -8.30 2.14 -23.30
N MET A 159 -8.22 2.61 -22.07
CA MET A 159 -9.29 3.33 -21.37
C MET A 159 -9.29 4.82 -21.71
N GLU A 160 -10.45 5.47 -21.59
CA GLU A 160 -10.58 6.92 -21.55
C GLU A 160 -10.41 7.40 -20.11
N VAL A 161 -9.37 8.20 -19.83
CA VAL A 161 -9.05 8.59 -18.45
C VAL A 161 -9.37 10.08 -18.21
N TYR A 162 -10.06 10.34 -17.13
CA TYR A 162 -10.38 11.68 -16.63
C TYR A 162 -9.77 11.83 -15.25
N GLY A 163 -8.90 12.85 -15.10
CA GLY A 163 -8.22 13.15 -13.84
C GLY A 163 -8.78 14.40 -13.17
N TYR A 164 -8.80 14.41 -11.84
CA TYR A 164 -9.04 15.59 -11.02
C TYR A 164 -8.04 15.62 -9.88
N ASP A 165 -7.43 16.78 -9.67
CA ASP A 165 -6.52 17.03 -8.54
C ASP A 165 -6.94 18.37 -7.92
N PRO A 166 -7.31 18.42 -6.61
CA PRO A 166 -7.76 19.65 -5.95
C PRO A 166 -6.64 20.66 -5.73
#